data_211b682bfe151ccdfb392896cc00ed2d
#
_entry.id   211b682bfe151ccdfb392896cc00ed2d
#
_cell.length_a   1.000
_cell.length_b   1.000
_cell.length_c   1.000
_cell.angle_alpha   90.00
_cell.angle_beta   90.00
_cell.angle_gamma   90.00
#
_symmetry.space_group_name_H-M   'P 1'
#
loop_
_entity.id
_entity.type
_entity.pdbx_description
1 polymer ?
#
loop_
_entity_poly.entity_id
_entity_poly.type
_entity_poly.pdbx_seq_one_letter_code
_entity_poly.pdbx_strand_id
1 'polypeptide(L)'
;MKVTLSPTVLNGEISAPPSKSCMHRALICAAASEKPTKIICSSFSMDTKATISCLEALGAKFECGDGFVTVYPIDKNVKSDTQCILDCGESGSTLRFMLPFAAALGRNCKFIGAKRLGERPLAPLCKALNSHGVETHYSEGSFLPLEINGTLSKDVFEIPGNISSQFITGLLFALGVLGGGEIKITGELKSAPYIDITADIQRQFGISVKKTDTGYTVAEGQGYTSPGETVIEGDYSNAAFWLVAGAVGSSEKICCKNLRADTLQGDSAIIDVLRDMGAHITRDKDSVTVYKSRLHAIEIDCADIPDIVPIICVAATAAEGTTLLRNIERLREKESDRVKTTLDMLIELGANISADEKTITVSKSVLCGGCVTSANDHRIAMSSAIASTLCKDIVEIDIAEAVSKSYPDFYEKFSMLGGKVR
;
A
#
# COMPACT_ATOMS: atom_id res chain seq x y z
N MET A 1 10.30 -0.66 19.52
CA MET A 1 9.45 0.10 20.49
C MET A 1 8.32 -0.80 20.95
N LYS A 2 7.98 -0.75 22.24
CA LYS A 2 6.82 -1.45 22.79
C LYS A 2 5.74 -0.41 23.13
N VAL A 3 4.48 -0.70 22.82
CA VAL A 3 3.33 0.13 23.14
C VAL A 3 2.34 -0.70 23.96
N THR A 4 1.84 -0.11 25.03
CA THR A 4 0.84 -0.72 25.90
C THR A 4 -0.49 0.00 25.74
N LEU A 5 -1.55 -0.73 25.40
CA LEU A 5 -2.89 -0.22 25.17
C LEU A 5 -3.85 -0.76 26.24
N SER A 6 -4.52 0.15 26.95
CA SER A 6 -5.54 -0.24 27.92
C SER A 6 -6.91 -0.33 27.24
N PRO A 7 -7.80 -1.23 27.70
CA PRO A 7 -9.18 -1.31 27.22
C PRO A 7 -9.84 0.07 27.21
N THR A 8 -10.43 0.42 26.09
CA THR A 8 -11.08 1.72 25.88
C THR A 8 -12.07 1.64 24.75
N VAL A 9 -12.93 2.64 24.66
CA VAL A 9 -13.82 2.86 23.49
C VAL A 9 -13.41 4.15 22.80
N LEU A 10 -13.41 4.13 21.49
CA LEU A 10 -13.06 5.29 20.67
C LEU A 10 -14.31 6.08 20.29
N ASN A 11 -14.16 7.36 20.00
CA ASN A 11 -15.24 8.20 19.45
C ASN A 11 -14.67 9.47 18.83
N GLY A 12 -15.36 10.03 17.83
CA GLY A 12 -15.04 11.35 17.30
C GLY A 12 -14.71 11.36 15.81
N GLU A 13 -13.87 12.30 15.42
CA GLU A 13 -13.51 12.57 14.03
C GLU A 13 -12.01 12.44 13.84
N ILE A 14 -11.60 11.91 12.68
CA ILE A 14 -10.21 11.73 12.28
C ILE A 14 -10.06 12.00 10.79
N SER A 15 -8.91 12.56 10.36
CA SER A 15 -8.57 12.63 8.95
C SER A 15 -7.70 11.44 8.55
N ALA A 16 -8.04 10.79 7.45
CA ALA A 16 -7.17 9.80 6.84
C ALA A 16 -5.83 10.45 6.41
N PRO A 17 -4.69 9.77 6.60
CA PRO A 17 -3.43 10.24 6.07
C PRO A 17 -3.46 10.22 4.53
N PRO A 18 -2.54 10.94 3.86
CA PRO A 18 -2.42 10.86 2.40
C PRO A 18 -2.20 9.43 1.92
N SER A 19 -2.88 9.03 0.84
CA SER A 19 -2.75 7.69 0.27
C SER A 19 -1.31 7.40 -0.16
N LYS A 20 -0.68 6.43 0.52
CA LYS A 20 0.66 5.96 0.18
C LYS A 20 0.73 5.52 -1.28
N SER A 21 -0.27 4.77 -1.73
CA SER A 21 -0.36 4.27 -3.11
C SER A 21 -0.45 5.37 -4.15
N CYS A 22 -1.21 6.43 -3.89
CA CYS A 22 -1.29 7.60 -4.77
C CYS A 22 -0.01 8.43 -4.71
N MET A 23 0.57 8.61 -3.52
CA MET A 23 1.76 9.39 -3.31
C MET A 23 2.98 8.87 -4.08
N HIS A 24 3.29 7.58 -3.99
CA HIS A 24 4.38 6.98 -4.77
C HIS A 24 4.25 7.31 -6.26
N ARG A 25 3.05 7.17 -6.79
CA ARG A 25 2.74 7.39 -8.21
C ARG A 25 2.89 8.84 -8.62
N ALA A 26 2.34 9.75 -7.83
CA ALA A 26 2.43 11.18 -8.10
C ALA A 26 3.88 11.67 -8.04
N LEU A 27 4.68 11.22 -7.05
CA LEU A 27 6.11 11.55 -6.93
C LEU A 27 6.90 11.10 -8.16
N ILE A 28 6.70 9.86 -8.64
CA ILE A 28 7.39 9.31 -9.81
C ILE A 28 6.97 10.05 -11.08
N CYS A 29 5.66 10.31 -11.28
CA CYS A 29 5.17 11.05 -12.45
C CYS A 29 5.69 12.49 -12.45
N ALA A 30 5.71 13.16 -11.30
CA ALA A 30 6.22 14.52 -11.16
C ALA A 30 7.73 14.58 -11.46
N ALA A 31 8.52 13.62 -10.96
CA ALA A 31 9.95 13.53 -11.24
C ALA A 31 10.26 13.22 -12.72
N ALA A 32 9.34 12.56 -13.43
CA ALA A 32 9.46 12.28 -14.85
C ALA A 32 8.94 13.40 -15.77
N SER A 33 8.28 14.44 -15.21
CA SER A 33 7.68 15.53 -15.98
C SER A 33 8.73 16.50 -16.55
N GLU A 34 8.28 17.50 -17.31
CA GLU A 34 9.14 18.53 -17.93
C GLU A 34 9.25 19.82 -17.10
N LYS A 35 8.35 19.97 -16.09
CA LYS A 35 8.28 21.16 -15.22
C LYS A 35 8.01 20.74 -13.77
N PRO A 36 8.32 21.61 -12.80
CA PRO A 36 8.01 21.37 -11.40
C PRO A 36 6.51 21.12 -11.19
N THR A 37 6.22 20.22 -10.25
CA THR A 37 4.85 19.90 -9.82
C THR A 37 4.74 20.08 -8.31
N LYS A 38 3.71 20.80 -7.87
CA LYS A 38 3.34 20.92 -6.46
C LYS A 38 2.36 19.81 -6.11
N ILE A 39 2.73 18.97 -5.13
CA ILE A 39 1.89 17.88 -4.62
C ILE A 39 1.38 18.28 -3.25
N ILE A 40 0.07 18.44 -3.10
CA ILE A 40 -0.58 18.75 -1.83
C ILE A 40 -0.75 17.48 -1.02
N CYS A 41 -0.12 17.44 0.16
CA CYS A 41 -0.13 16.30 1.07
C CYS A 41 0.26 16.73 2.48
N SER A 42 -0.35 16.14 3.51
CA SER A 42 -0.13 16.53 4.92
C SER A 42 1.08 15.84 5.57
N SER A 43 1.53 14.70 5.04
CA SER A 43 2.62 13.92 5.65
C SER A 43 3.23 12.91 4.68
N PHE A 44 4.38 12.38 5.06
CA PHE A 44 5.08 11.30 4.34
C PHE A 44 5.31 10.10 5.26
N SER A 45 4.98 8.92 4.77
CA SER A 45 5.35 7.66 5.40
C SER A 45 6.81 7.31 5.12
N MET A 46 7.36 6.32 5.85
CA MET A 46 8.74 5.84 5.58
C MET A 46 8.87 5.30 4.15
N ASP A 47 7.86 4.59 3.65
CA ASP A 47 7.86 4.06 2.28
C ASP A 47 7.92 5.17 1.22
N THR A 48 7.15 6.25 1.41
CA THR A 48 7.16 7.38 0.45
C THR A 48 8.45 8.19 0.53
N LYS A 49 9.06 8.30 1.73
CA LYS A 49 10.40 8.90 1.89
C LYS A 49 11.48 8.09 1.16
N ALA A 50 11.39 6.75 1.17
CA ALA A 50 12.30 5.92 0.39
C ALA A 50 12.17 6.19 -1.13
N THR A 51 10.94 6.40 -1.64
CA THR A 51 10.75 6.80 -3.04
C THR A 51 11.34 8.19 -3.33
N ILE A 52 11.16 9.17 -2.44
CA ILE A 52 11.78 10.50 -2.57
C ILE A 52 13.30 10.35 -2.66
N SER A 53 13.92 9.65 -1.72
CA SER A 53 15.37 9.42 -1.71
C SER A 53 15.89 8.75 -2.99
N CYS A 54 15.18 7.75 -3.51
CA CYS A 54 15.52 7.13 -4.79
C CYS A 54 15.41 8.10 -5.97
N LEU A 55 14.40 8.96 -6.00
CA LEU A 55 14.22 9.97 -7.04
C LEU A 55 15.28 11.07 -6.96
N GLU A 56 15.69 11.47 -5.74
CA GLU A 56 16.81 12.41 -5.52
C GLU A 56 18.13 11.82 -6.03
N ALA A 57 18.39 10.54 -5.75
CA ALA A 57 19.57 9.85 -6.26
C ALA A 57 19.58 9.79 -7.80
N LEU A 58 18.42 9.81 -8.45
CA LEU A 58 18.28 9.90 -9.90
C LEU A 58 18.32 11.33 -10.45
N GLY A 59 18.38 12.36 -9.58
CA GLY A 59 18.57 13.76 -9.94
C GLY A 59 17.33 14.65 -9.82
N ALA A 60 16.20 14.15 -9.30
CA ALA A 60 15.08 15.00 -8.91
C ALA A 60 15.45 15.86 -7.68
N LYS A 61 14.75 17.00 -7.48
CA LYS A 61 14.88 17.80 -6.28
C LYS A 61 13.53 18.01 -5.64
N PHE A 62 13.53 18.11 -4.31
CA PHE A 62 12.30 18.22 -3.51
C PHE A 62 12.40 19.43 -2.57
N GLU A 63 11.36 20.27 -2.59
CA GLU A 63 11.19 21.37 -1.65
C GLU A 63 9.90 21.14 -0.85
N CYS A 64 10.06 20.84 0.45
CA CYS A 64 8.93 20.61 1.34
C CYS A 64 8.44 21.93 1.94
N GLY A 65 7.13 22.16 1.89
CA GLY A 65 6.42 23.23 2.58
C GLY A 65 5.39 22.67 3.56
N ASP A 66 4.62 23.56 4.20
CA ASP A 66 3.52 23.15 5.07
C ASP A 66 2.35 22.63 4.22
N GLY A 67 2.08 21.33 4.33
CA GLY A 67 1.00 20.66 3.59
C GLY A 67 1.29 20.40 2.11
N PHE A 68 2.51 20.54 1.62
CA PHE A 68 2.87 20.23 0.23
C PHE A 68 4.36 19.90 0.04
N VAL A 69 4.65 19.33 -1.12
CA VAL A 69 6.02 19.20 -1.65
C VAL A 69 6.05 19.63 -3.10
N THR A 70 7.04 20.42 -3.49
CA THR A 70 7.34 20.73 -4.89
C THR A 70 8.42 19.79 -5.38
N VAL A 71 8.12 19.06 -6.46
CA VAL A 71 9.02 18.13 -7.13
C VAL A 71 9.58 18.79 -8.37
N TYR A 72 10.89 18.98 -8.42
CA TYR A 72 11.61 19.42 -9.62
C TYR A 72 12.06 18.17 -10.38
N PRO A 73 11.78 18.09 -11.69
CA PRO A 73 11.97 16.86 -12.46
C PRO A 73 13.44 16.48 -12.64
N ILE A 74 13.65 15.19 -12.98
CA ILE A 74 14.96 14.65 -13.38
C ILE A 74 15.34 15.21 -14.74
N ASP A 75 16.54 15.71 -14.88
CA ASP A 75 17.09 16.04 -16.20
C ASP A 75 17.44 14.75 -16.97
N LYS A 76 16.64 14.46 -17.99
CA LYS A 76 16.79 13.26 -18.83
C LYS A 76 18.01 13.31 -19.76
N ASN A 77 18.59 14.49 -19.96
CA ASN A 77 19.76 14.69 -20.83
C ASN A 77 21.09 14.44 -20.12
N VAL A 78 21.09 14.46 -18.80
CA VAL A 78 22.29 14.18 -18.00
C VAL A 78 22.56 12.68 -18.03
N LYS A 79 23.56 12.26 -18.79
CA LYS A 79 24.12 10.90 -18.69
C LYS A 79 25.12 10.90 -17.52
N SER A 80 24.94 9.96 -16.60
CA SER A 80 25.90 9.75 -15.52
C SER A 80 26.54 8.37 -15.71
N ASP A 81 27.85 8.34 -15.85
CA ASP A 81 28.63 7.09 -15.85
C ASP A 81 28.78 6.51 -14.44
N THR A 82 28.36 7.28 -13.42
CA THR A 82 28.41 6.85 -12.03
C THR A 82 27.18 6.03 -11.67
N GLN A 83 27.40 4.86 -11.07
CA GLN A 83 26.31 4.03 -10.57
C GLN A 83 25.54 4.76 -9.47
N CYS A 84 24.22 4.89 -9.65
CA CYS A 84 23.31 5.45 -8.64
C CYS A 84 22.98 4.39 -7.59
N ILE A 85 23.03 4.75 -6.29
CA ILE A 85 22.58 3.87 -5.21
C ILE A 85 21.15 4.27 -4.84
N LEU A 86 20.21 3.34 -4.97
CA LEU A 86 18.80 3.52 -4.69
C LEU A 86 18.41 2.70 -3.45
N ASP A 87 18.29 3.38 -2.30
CA ASP A 87 17.88 2.73 -1.06
C ASP A 87 16.34 2.69 -0.97
N CYS A 88 15.79 1.51 -1.16
CA CYS A 88 14.35 1.26 -1.09
C CYS A 88 13.84 1.05 0.33
N GLY A 89 14.71 1.06 1.36
CA GLY A 89 14.34 0.73 2.73
C GLY A 89 13.65 -0.63 2.82
N GLU A 90 12.42 -0.66 3.32
CA GLU A 90 11.57 -1.85 3.35
C GLU A 90 10.42 -1.79 2.32
N SER A 91 10.40 -0.77 1.46
CA SER A 91 9.30 -0.48 0.54
C SER A 91 9.33 -1.33 -0.72
N GLY A 92 8.45 -2.32 -0.80
CA GLY A 92 8.25 -3.12 -2.02
C GLY A 92 7.71 -2.31 -3.20
N SER A 93 6.93 -1.27 -2.96
CA SER A 93 6.45 -0.35 -3.99
C SER A 93 7.61 0.44 -4.58
N THR A 94 8.46 1.02 -3.74
CA THR A 94 9.66 1.76 -4.20
C THR A 94 10.53 0.88 -5.08
N LEU A 95 10.91 -0.31 -4.60
CA LEU A 95 11.77 -1.23 -5.37
C LEU A 95 11.16 -1.56 -6.74
N ARG A 96 9.91 -2.01 -6.77
CA ARG A 96 9.26 -2.53 -7.98
C ARG A 96 8.87 -1.44 -8.98
N PHE A 97 8.67 -0.20 -8.50
CA PHE A 97 8.37 0.94 -9.37
C PHE A 97 9.66 1.55 -9.91
N MET A 98 10.65 1.74 -9.05
CA MET A 98 11.89 2.40 -9.43
C MET A 98 12.77 1.54 -10.35
N LEU A 99 12.67 0.21 -10.26
CA LEU A 99 13.49 -0.70 -11.04
C LEU A 99 13.28 -0.52 -12.56
N PRO A 100 12.07 -0.68 -13.13
CA PRO A 100 11.85 -0.41 -14.56
C PRO A 100 11.91 1.09 -14.90
N PHE A 101 11.57 1.98 -13.96
CA PHE A 101 11.67 3.43 -14.17
C PHE A 101 13.12 3.88 -14.37
N ALA A 102 14.06 3.46 -13.52
CA ALA A 102 15.47 3.78 -13.65
C ALA A 102 16.08 3.16 -14.93
N ALA A 103 15.67 1.93 -15.26
CA ALA A 103 16.07 1.26 -16.49
C ALA A 103 15.61 2.02 -17.75
N ALA A 104 14.38 2.56 -17.75
CA ALA A 104 13.86 3.38 -18.85
C ALA A 104 14.59 4.72 -19.00
N LEU A 105 15.10 5.28 -17.88
CA LEU A 105 15.98 6.47 -17.91
C LEU A 105 17.43 6.14 -18.37
N GLY A 106 17.75 4.87 -18.61
CA GLY A 106 19.10 4.44 -18.98
C GLY A 106 20.13 4.64 -17.88
N ARG A 107 19.71 4.50 -16.60
CA ARG A 107 20.59 4.68 -15.44
C ARG A 107 21.14 3.36 -14.94
N ASN A 108 22.46 3.28 -14.77
CA ASN A 108 23.09 2.19 -14.05
C ASN A 108 22.87 2.37 -12.56
N CYS A 109 22.19 1.44 -11.93
CA CYS A 109 21.77 1.58 -10.53
C CYS A 109 22.08 0.33 -9.71
N LYS A 110 22.35 0.57 -8.41
CA LYS A 110 22.39 -0.45 -7.38
C LYS A 110 21.24 -0.21 -6.40
N PHE A 111 20.31 -1.14 -6.37
CA PHE A 111 19.20 -1.14 -5.44
C PHE A 111 19.62 -1.85 -4.16
N ILE A 112 19.38 -1.19 -3.02
CA ILE A 112 19.56 -1.75 -1.70
C ILE A 112 18.25 -1.65 -0.91
N GLY A 113 18.15 -2.43 0.15
CA GLY A 113 16.98 -2.43 1.02
C GLY A 113 17.22 -3.28 2.26
N ALA A 114 16.23 -3.31 3.14
CA ALA A 114 16.35 -3.91 4.45
C ALA A 114 15.31 -5.02 4.69
N LYS A 115 15.58 -5.83 5.72
CA LYS A 115 14.68 -6.88 6.22
C LYS A 115 14.29 -7.87 5.10
N ARG A 116 13.00 -8.20 5.04
CA ARG A 116 12.45 -9.16 4.08
C ARG A 116 12.32 -8.65 2.64
N LEU A 117 12.70 -7.39 2.34
CA LEU A 117 12.50 -6.86 0.99
C LEU A 117 13.23 -7.68 -0.09
N GLY A 118 14.44 -8.16 0.19
CA GLY A 118 15.21 -9.01 -0.72
C GLY A 118 14.66 -10.43 -0.91
N GLU A 119 13.76 -10.88 -0.04
CA GLU A 119 13.12 -12.21 -0.13
C GLU A 119 11.82 -12.18 -0.95
N ARG A 120 11.25 -10.99 -1.15
CA ARG A 120 9.96 -10.84 -1.84
C ARG A 120 10.11 -11.08 -3.34
N PRO A 121 9.14 -11.76 -4.00
CA PRO A 121 9.22 -12.11 -5.42
C PRO A 121 9.59 -10.91 -6.31
N LEU A 122 10.64 -11.08 -7.13
CA LEU A 122 11.11 -10.08 -8.08
C LEU A 122 11.55 -10.71 -9.43
N ALA A 123 11.82 -12.01 -9.46
CA ALA A 123 12.33 -12.70 -10.63
C ALA A 123 11.55 -12.47 -11.93
N PRO A 124 10.20 -12.44 -11.96
CA PRO A 124 9.46 -12.17 -13.19
C PRO A 124 9.75 -10.78 -13.76
N LEU A 125 9.90 -9.76 -12.89
CA LEU A 125 10.23 -8.41 -13.32
C LEU A 125 11.66 -8.33 -13.86
N CYS A 126 12.64 -8.94 -13.18
CA CYS A 126 14.02 -9.03 -13.65
C CYS A 126 14.10 -9.74 -15.01
N LYS A 127 13.36 -10.85 -15.18
CA LYS A 127 13.30 -11.57 -16.46
C LYS A 127 12.75 -10.67 -17.59
N ALA A 128 11.67 -9.92 -17.32
CA ALA A 128 11.10 -9.00 -18.30
C ALA A 128 12.10 -7.91 -18.70
N LEU A 129 12.83 -7.33 -17.74
CA LEU A 129 13.88 -6.33 -18.02
C LEU A 129 15.06 -6.91 -18.81
N ASN A 130 15.53 -8.11 -18.43
CA ASN A 130 16.63 -8.79 -19.12
C ASN A 130 16.29 -9.07 -20.58
N SER A 131 15.05 -9.42 -20.88
CA SER A 131 14.61 -9.65 -22.27
C SER A 131 14.55 -8.37 -23.11
N HIS A 132 14.68 -7.18 -22.47
CA HIS A 132 14.53 -5.88 -23.10
C HIS A 132 15.77 -4.97 -22.94
N GLY A 133 16.98 -5.57 -22.89
CA GLY A 133 18.24 -4.84 -22.95
C GLY A 133 18.79 -4.34 -21.61
N VAL A 134 18.24 -4.79 -20.49
CA VAL A 134 18.73 -4.46 -19.14
C VAL A 134 19.29 -5.72 -18.49
N GLU A 135 20.55 -5.68 -18.08
CA GLU A 135 21.16 -6.75 -17.31
C GLU A 135 20.87 -6.55 -15.82
N THR A 136 20.38 -7.60 -15.15
CA THR A 136 20.11 -7.59 -13.70
C THR A 136 21.03 -8.57 -12.99
N HIS A 137 21.75 -8.09 -11.95
CA HIS A 137 22.70 -8.90 -11.18
C HIS A 137 22.31 -8.86 -9.69
N TYR A 138 22.13 -10.03 -9.09
CA TYR A 138 21.85 -10.23 -7.65
C TYR A 138 22.39 -11.58 -7.19
N SER A 139 22.54 -11.73 -5.86
CA SER A 139 23.10 -12.96 -5.29
C SER A 139 22.03 -14.04 -5.15
N GLU A 140 22.45 -15.28 -5.14
CA GLU A 140 21.57 -16.41 -4.84
C GLU A 140 20.98 -16.28 -3.42
N GLY A 141 19.69 -16.52 -3.27
CA GLY A 141 18.96 -16.46 -2.01
C GLY A 141 18.40 -15.08 -1.62
N SER A 142 18.79 -13.99 -2.31
CA SER A 142 18.22 -12.67 -2.08
C SER A 142 18.25 -11.83 -3.35
N PHE A 143 17.17 -11.11 -3.65
CA PHE A 143 17.15 -10.15 -4.76
C PHE A 143 17.88 -8.84 -4.44
N LEU A 144 18.30 -8.60 -3.22
CA LEU A 144 19.04 -7.40 -2.85
C LEU A 144 20.39 -7.76 -2.20
N PRO A 145 21.45 -6.98 -2.47
CA PRO A 145 21.49 -5.86 -3.42
C PRO A 145 21.31 -6.32 -4.88
N LEU A 146 20.60 -5.50 -5.68
CA LEU A 146 20.34 -5.72 -7.09
C LEU A 146 21.05 -4.63 -7.92
N GLU A 147 21.86 -5.01 -8.89
CA GLU A 147 22.46 -4.07 -9.82
C GLU A 147 21.78 -4.18 -11.18
N ILE A 148 21.56 -3.04 -11.83
CA ILE A 148 21.07 -2.97 -13.21
C ILE A 148 22.03 -2.19 -14.08
N ASN A 149 22.24 -2.68 -15.30
CA ASN A 149 23.04 -2.03 -16.35
C ASN A 149 22.28 -2.11 -17.67
N GLY A 150 22.52 -1.14 -18.55
CA GLY A 150 21.87 -1.08 -19.85
C GLY A 150 20.70 -0.12 -19.91
N THR A 151 20.02 -0.12 -21.03
CA THR A 151 18.87 0.77 -21.28
C THR A 151 17.69 -0.08 -21.72
N LEU A 152 16.53 0.15 -21.10
CA LEU A 152 15.31 -0.57 -21.42
C LEU A 152 14.87 -0.23 -22.86
N SER A 153 14.75 -1.25 -23.69
CA SER A 153 14.21 -1.12 -25.04
C SER A 153 12.68 -1.12 -25.02
N LYS A 154 12.10 -0.39 -25.95
CA LYS A 154 10.66 -0.30 -26.14
C LYS A 154 10.18 -1.51 -26.94
N ASP A 155 9.40 -2.36 -26.32
CA ASP A 155 8.81 -3.55 -26.93
C ASP A 155 7.58 -4.00 -26.11
N VAL A 156 7.08 -5.21 -26.38
CA VAL A 156 5.97 -5.81 -25.66
C VAL A 156 6.49 -6.56 -24.44
N PHE A 157 6.15 -6.10 -23.26
CA PHE A 157 6.52 -6.75 -22.01
C PHE A 157 5.51 -7.83 -21.62
N GLU A 158 5.96 -9.06 -21.45
CA GLU A 158 5.12 -10.14 -20.89
C GLU A 158 5.37 -10.30 -19.39
N ILE A 159 4.30 -10.25 -18.58
CA ILE A 159 4.39 -10.30 -17.12
C ILE A 159 3.23 -11.10 -16.50
N PRO A 160 3.47 -11.97 -15.49
CA PRO A 160 2.40 -12.68 -14.80
C PRO A 160 1.55 -11.72 -13.94
N GLY A 161 0.21 -11.81 -14.09
CA GLY A 161 -0.75 -10.95 -13.40
C GLY A 161 -1.03 -11.37 -11.95
N ASN A 162 -0.74 -12.62 -11.61
CA ASN A 162 -1.12 -13.21 -10.32
C ASN A 162 -0.06 -13.03 -9.20
N ILE A 163 1.15 -12.57 -9.52
CA ILE A 163 2.23 -12.41 -8.54
C ILE A 163 2.18 -11.01 -7.91
N SER A 164 2.27 -9.96 -8.71
CA SER A 164 2.25 -8.60 -8.19
C SER A 164 1.80 -7.57 -9.22
N SER A 165 0.72 -6.83 -8.94
CA SER A 165 0.31 -5.67 -9.74
C SER A 165 1.35 -4.54 -9.73
N GLN A 166 2.30 -4.55 -8.78
CA GLN A 166 3.39 -3.57 -8.73
C GLN A 166 4.38 -3.73 -9.90
N PHE A 167 4.52 -4.94 -10.47
CA PHE A 167 5.34 -5.13 -11.66
C PHE A 167 4.75 -4.38 -12.86
N ILE A 168 3.43 -4.52 -13.05
CA ILE A 168 2.70 -3.84 -14.12
C ILE A 168 2.77 -2.33 -13.91
N THR A 169 2.55 -1.84 -12.69
CA THR A 169 2.67 -0.42 -12.35
C THR A 169 4.07 0.13 -12.68
N GLY A 170 5.14 -0.58 -12.29
CA GLY A 170 6.51 -0.17 -12.60
C GLY A 170 6.80 -0.11 -14.10
N LEU A 171 6.33 -1.10 -14.86
CA LEU A 171 6.43 -1.11 -16.32
C LEU A 171 5.61 0.03 -16.96
N LEU A 172 4.42 0.36 -16.44
CA LEU A 172 3.64 1.51 -16.93
C LEU A 172 4.38 2.84 -16.74
N PHE A 173 5.11 3.02 -15.61
CA PHE A 173 5.98 4.18 -15.46
C PHE A 173 7.10 4.21 -16.49
N ALA A 174 7.72 3.06 -16.75
CA ALA A 174 8.74 2.93 -17.78
C ALA A 174 8.21 3.26 -19.17
N LEU A 175 7.02 2.77 -19.55
CA LEU A 175 6.39 3.06 -20.83
C LEU A 175 6.12 4.55 -21.02
N GLY A 176 5.73 5.27 -19.96
CA GLY A 176 5.58 6.73 -20.01
C GLY A 176 6.90 7.46 -20.27
N VAL A 177 8.04 6.95 -19.75
CA VAL A 177 9.39 7.49 -20.02
C VAL A 177 9.83 7.17 -21.45
N LEU A 178 9.57 5.94 -21.91
CA LEU A 178 9.93 5.45 -23.25
C LEU A 178 9.06 6.03 -24.36
N GLY A 179 7.96 6.72 -24.00
CA GLY A 179 7.04 7.36 -24.94
C GLY A 179 6.07 6.38 -25.61
N GLY A 180 5.75 5.27 -24.97
CA GLY A 180 4.73 4.29 -25.40
C GLY A 180 5.17 2.85 -25.32
N GLY A 181 4.27 1.90 -25.60
CA GLY A 181 4.51 0.46 -25.62
C GLY A 181 3.36 -0.37 -25.07
N GLU A 182 3.57 -1.66 -24.89
CA GLU A 182 2.53 -2.61 -24.51
C GLU A 182 3.00 -3.53 -23.37
N ILE A 183 2.07 -3.87 -22.47
CA ILE A 183 2.25 -4.90 -21.43
C ILE A 183 1.21 -5.98 -21.67
N LYS A 184 1.65 -7.21 -21.92
CA LYS A 184 0.82 -8.41 -21.96
C LYS A 184 0.84 -9.12 -20.62
N ILE A 185 -0.33 -9.39 -20.09
CA ILE A 185 -0.50 -10.09 -18.82
C ILE A 185 -0.71 -11.57 -19.10
N THR A 186 0.09 -12.41 -18.48
CA THR A 186 -0.08 -13.86 -18.51
C THR A 186 -0.79 -14.33 -17.24
N GLY A 187 -1.77 -15.25 -17.41
CA GLY A 187 -2.58 -15.75 -16.30
C GLY A 187 -3.61 -14.75 -15.78
N GLU A 188 -4.11 -15.02 -14.58
CA GLU A 188 -5.15 -14.19 -13.94
C GLU A 188 -4.56 -12.90 -13.38
N LEU A 189 -5.22 -11.77 -13.62
CA LEU A 189 -4.84 -10.49 -13.02
C LEU A 189 -5.48 -10.35 -11.62
N LYS A 190 -4.64 -10.15 -10.60
CA LYS A 190 -5.05 -9.87 -9.22
C LYS A 190 -4.63 -8.46 -8.80
N SER A 191 -5.39 -7.86 -7.88
CA SER A 191 -5.18 -6.48 -7.40
C SER A 191 -5.21 -5.43 -8.54
N ALA A 192 -6.16 -5.59 -9.47
CA ALA A 192 -6.39 -4.67 -10.59
C ALA A 192 -6.59 -3.20 -10.15
N PRO A 193 -7.29 -2.88 -9.04
CA PRO A 193 -7.49 -1.48 -8.61
C PRO A 193 -6.19 -0.69 -8.44
N TYR A 194 -5.08 -1.32 -8.05
CA TYR A 194 -3.79 -0.62 -7.95
C TYR A 194 -3.23 -0.19 -9.32
N ILE A 195 -3.60 -0.88 -10.40
CA ILE A 195 -3.23 -0.48 -11.76
C ILE A 195 -4.12 0.67 -12.21
N ASP A 196 -5.42 0.64 -11.84
CA ASP A 196 -6.36 1.72 -12.14
C ASP A 196 -5.92 3.04 -11.48
N ILE A 197 -5.45 3.01 -10.22
CA ILE A 197 -4.81 4.18 -9.57
C ILE A 197 -3.61 4.66 -10.41
N THR A 198 -2.78 3.74 -10.92
CA THR A 198 -1.62 4.11 -11.74
C THR A 198 -2.06 4.81 -13.01
N ALA A 199 -3.02 4.25 -13.73
CA ALA A 199 -3.54 4.81 -14.96
C ALA A 199 -4.19 6.19 -14.75
N ASP A 200 -4.93 6.37 -13.64
CA ASP A 200 -5.56 7.66 -13.34
C ASP A 200 -4.51 8.73 -13.00
N ILE A 201 -3.53 8.42 -12.17
CA ILE A 201 -2.47 9.39 -11.85
C ILE A 201 -1.63 9.69 -13.09
N GLN A 202 -1.24 8.69 -13.87
CA GLN A 202 -0.52 8.91 -15.14
C GLN A 202 -1.31 9.79 -16.09
N ARG A 203 -2.64 9.65 -16.17
CA ARG A 203 -3.52 10.49 -16.97
C ARG A 203 -3.46 11.97 -16.54
N GLN A 204 -3.37 12.24 -15.22
CA GLN A 204 -3.18 13.61 -14.71
C GLN A 204 -1.84 14.21 -15.17
N PHE A 205 -0.85 13.36 -15.42
CA PHE A 205 0.47 13.73 -15.93
C PHE A 205 0.64 13.50 -17.45
N GLY A 206 -0.45 13.47 -18.21
CA GLY A 206 -0.42 13.44 -19.67
C GLY A 206 -0.23 12.06 -20.30
N ILE A 207 -0.16 10.99 -19.54
CA ILE A 207 -0.02 9.62 -20.05
C ILE A 207 -1.38 8.91 -20.03
N SER A 208 -1.87 8.53 -21.21
CA SER A 208 -3.10 7.76 -21.35
C SER A 208 -2.79 6.25 -21.44
N VAL A 209 -3.13 5.53 -20.39
CA VAL A 209 -3.06 4.06 -20.33
C VAL A 209 -4.40 3.50 -20.79
N LYS A 210 -4.38 2.59 -21.76
CA LYS A 210 -5.58 1.86 -22.20
C LYS A 210 -5.48 0.40 -21.77
N LYS A 211 -6.54 -0.09 -21.13
CA LYS A 211 -6.71 -1.52 -20.89
C LYS A 211 -7.13 -2.21 -22.19
N THR A 212 -6.53 -3.36 -22.47
CA THR A 212 -6.84 -4.24 -23.61
C THR A 212 -7.34 -5.59 -23.10
N ASP A 213 -7.73 -6.48 -23.99
CA ASP A 213 -8.13 -7.84 -23.62
C ASP A 213 -6.98 -8.66 -23.01
N THR A 214 -5.74 -8.31 -23.35
CA THR A 214 -4.53 -9.04 -22.94
C THR A 214 -3.64 -8.27 -21.95
N GLY A 215 -3.98 -7.02 -21.60
CA GLY A 215 -3.13 -6.22 -20.71
C GLY A 215 -3.34 -4.72 -20.80
N TYR A 216 -2.27 -3.95 -21.04
CA TYR A 216 -2.31 -2.50 -21.05
C TYR A 216 -1.41 -1.93 -22.15
N THR A 217 -1.81 -0.80 -22.74
CA THR A 217 -1.03 -0.07 -23.73
C THR A 217 -0.91 1.40 -23.39
N VAL A 218 0.25 1.98 -23.72
CA VAL A 218 0.51 3.41 -23.76
C VAL A 218 0.80 3.76 -25.20
N ALA A 219 0.03 4.69 -25.80
CA ALA A 219 0.20 5.06 -27.20
C ALA A 219 1.53 5.77 -27.43
N GLU A 220 2.03 5.66 -28.67
CA GLU A 220 3.28 6.29 -29.09
C GLU A 220 3.25 7.82 -28.99
N GLY A 221 4.42 8.41 -28.71
CA GLY A 221 4.62 9.86 -28.67
C GLY A 221 4.11 10.55 -27.40
N GLN A 222 3.67 9.78 -26.39
CA GLN A 222 3.29 10.35 -25.10
C GLN A 222 4.54 10.58 -24.22
N GLY A 223 4.45 11.59 -23.33
CA GLY A 223 5.48 11.91 -22.35
C GLY A 223 4.85 12.56 -21.13
N TYR A 224 5.51 12.44 -19.98
CA TYR A 224 5.01 13.06 -18.75
C TYR A 224 4.99 14.57 -18.86
N THR A 225 3.85 15.16 -18.52
CA THR A 225 3.63 16.61 -18.44
C THR A 225 3.12 16.97 -17.05
N SER A 226 3.65 18.07 -16.48
CA SER A 226 3.23 18.53 -15.17
C SER A 226 1.82 19.13 -15.20
N PRO A 227 0.91 18.73 -14.30
CA PRO A 227 -0.37 19.42 -14.11
C PRO A 227 -0.23 20.77 -13.37
N GLY A 228 0.98 21.16 -12.97
CA GLY A 228 1.27 22.28 -12.08
C GLY A 228 1.03 21.96 -10.61
N GLU A 229 -0.17 21.53 -10.26
CA GLU A 229 -0.53 21.09 -8.89
C GLU A 229 -1.39 19.81 -8.94
N THR A 230 -1.20 18.92 -7.98
CA THR A 230 -2.05 17.75 -7.74
C THR A 230 -2.28 17.53 -6.25
N VAL A 231 -3.42 16.97 -5.87
CA VAL A 231 -3.81 16.71 -4.48
C VAL A 231 -3.86 15.21 -4.23
N ILE A 232 -3.20 14.77 -3.16
CA ILE A 232 -3.26 13.36 -2.76
C ILE A 232 -4.48 13.13 -1.87
N GLU A 233 -5.36 12.25 -2.31
CA GLU A 233 -6.52 11.81 -1.54
C GLU A 233 -6.11 11.00 -0.29
N GLY A 234 -7.03 10.85 0.67
CA GLY A 234 -6.83 10.06 1.87
C GLY A 234 -6.72 8.55 1.57
N ASP A 235 -5.99 7.87 2.41
CA ASP A 235 -5.65 6.46 2.30
C ASP A 235 -6.76 5.57 2.86
N TYR A 236 -7.50 4.87 1.99
CA TYR A 236 -8.54 3.94 2.40
C TYR A 236 -7.99 2.71 3.11
N SER A 237 -6.79 2.26 2.78
CA SER A 237 -6.16 1.14 3.46
C SER A 237 -5.86 1.47 4.93
N ASN A 238 -5.45 2.73 5.22
CA ASN A 238 -5.23 3.20 6.59
C ASN A 238 -6.54 3.64 7.27
N ALA A 239 -7.48 4.20 6.52
CA ALA A 239 -8.80 4.54 7.06
C ALA A 239 -9.61 3.31 7.50
N ALA A 240 -9.39 2.14 6.88
CA ALA A 240 -10.09 0.90 7.21
C ALA A 240 -10.00 0.57 8.71
N PHE A 241 -8.87 0.89 9.37
CA PHE A 241 -8.71 0.68 10.82
C PHE A 241 -9.72 1.51 11.62
N TRP A 242 -9.90 2.78 11.26
CA TRP A 242 -10.86 3.68 11.93
C TRP A 242 -12.30 3.33 11.61
N LEU A 243 -12.59 2.89 10.36
CA LEU A 243 -13.94 2.48 9.97
C LEU A 243 -14.35 1.19 10.70
N VAL A 244 -13.46 0.23 10.85
CA VAL A 244 -13.70 -0.97 11.69
C VAL A 244 -13.84 -0.56 13.15
N ALA A 245 -12.96 0.30 13.68
CA ALA A 245 -13.10 0.80 15.05
C ALA A 245 -14.46 1.50 15.28
N GLY A 246 -14.97 2.22 14.28
CA GLY A 246 -16.31 2.82 14.31
C GLY A 246 -17.41 1.78 14.50
N ALA A 247 -17.33 0.66 13.78
CA ALA A 247 -18.32 -0.40 13.83
C ALA A 247 -18.30 -1.19 15.14
N VAL A 248 -17.10 -1.54 15.67
CA VAL A 248 -16.97 -2.51 16.76
C VAL A 248 -16.32 -1.96 18.04
N GLY A 249 -15.43 -0.99 17.93
CA GLY A 249 -14.62 -0.45 19.04
C GLY A 249 -15.05 0.95 19.52
N SER A 250 -16.07 1.57 18.92
CA SER A 250 -16.52 2.91 19.32
C SER A 250 -17.58 2.88 20.43
N SER A 251 -17.76 4.02 21.12
CA SER A 251 -18.90 4.22 21.99
C SER A 251 -20.17 4.55 21.21
N GLU A 252 -20.05 5.31 20.10
CA GLU A 252 -21.14 5.74 19.24
C GLU A 252 -20.78 5.65 17.77
N LYS A 253 -19.74 6.39 17.32
CA LYS A 253 -19.32 6.48 15.92
C LYS A 253 -17.87 6.96 15.78
N ILE A 254 -17.32 6.73 14.58
CA ILE A 254 -16.10 7.41 14.10
C ILE A 254 -16.40 8.00 12.72
N CYS A 255 -16.08 9.29 12.54
CA CYS A 255 -16.09 9.98 11.26
C CYS A 255 -14.67 10.08 10.71
N CYS A 256 -14.41 9.44 9.58
CA CYS A 256 -13.12 9.54 8.89
C CYS A 256 -13.23 10.51 7.71
N LYS A 257 -12.51 11.63 7.78
CA LYS A 257 -12.44 12.69 6.76
C LYS A 257 -11.33 12.42 5.75
N ASN A 258 -11.30 13.23 4.69
CA ASN A 258 -10.34 13.12 3.58
C ASN A 258 -10.50 11.80 2.80
N LEU A 259 -11.71 11.26 2.72
CA LEU A 259 -12.03 10.04 1.99
C LEU A 259 -12.98 10.34 0.83
N ARG A 260 -12.42 10.50 -0.35
CA ARG A 260 -13.18 10.79 -1.57
C ARG A 260 -14.17 9.68 -1.90
N ALA A 261 -15.38 10.06 -2.30
CA ALA A 261 -16.41 9.10 -2.67
C ALA A 261 -16.15 8.44 -4.04
N ASP A 262 -15.43 9.12 -4.94
CA ASP A 262 -15.09 8.68 -6.30
C ASP A 262 -13.68 8.07 -6.42
N THR A 263 -13.13 7.58 -5.31
CA THR A 263 -11.80 6.97 -5.28
C THR A 263 -11.71 5.69 -6.11
N LEU A 264 -10.53 5.45 -6.67
CA LEU A 264 -10.16 4.18 -7.33
C LEU A 264 -9.39 3.22 -6.40
N GLN A 265 -9.22 3.58 -5.13
CA GLN A 265 -8.55 2.69 -4.16
C GLN A 265 -9.41 1.46 -3.90
N GLY A 266 -8.90 0.26 -4.23
CA GLY A 266 -9.63 -1.01 -4.02
C GLY A 266 -10.05 -1.23 -2.58
N ASP A 267 -9.25 -0.77 -1.63
CA ASP A 267 -9.52 -0.90 -0.19
C ASP A 267 -10.72 -0.05 0.29
N SER A 268 -11.30 0.82 -0.57
CA SER A 268 -12.61 1.45 -0.30
C SER A 268 -13.74 0.43 -0.16
N ALA A 269 -13.54 -0.80 -0.64
CA ALA A 269 -14.44 -1.95 -0.46
C ALA A 269 -14.69 -2.28 1.04
N ILE A 270 -13.85 -1.80 1.95
CA ILE A 270 -14.12 -1.91 3.40
C ILE A 270 -15.51 -1.37 3.78
N ILE A 271 -16.00 -0.35 3.07
CA ILE A 271 -17.32 0.23 3.30
C ILE A 271 -18.40 -0.80 2.98
N ASP A 272 -18.29 -1.49 1.85
CA ASP A 272 -19.27 -2.49 1.42
C ASP A 272 -19.17 -3.74 2.29
N VAL A 273 -17.95 -4.20 2.60
CA VAL A 273 -17.72 -5.31 3.55
C VAL A 273 -18.40 -5.02 4.89
N LEU A 274 -18.20 -3.85 5.47
CA LEU A 274 -18.82 -3.51 6.76
C LEU A 274 -20.34 -3.37 6.64
N ARG A 275 -20.89 -2.84 5.54
CA ARG A 275 -22.35 -2.79 5.30
C ARG A 275 -22.94 -4.18 5.19
N ASP A 276 -22.30 -5.06 4.43
CA ASP A 276 -22.71 -6.44 4.27
C ASP A 276 -22.64 -7.20 5.60
N MET A 277 -21.72 -6.83 6.49
CA MET A 277 -21.67 -7.32 7.86
C MET A 277 -22.75 -6.68 8.77
N GLY A 278 -23.52 -5.70 8.29
CA GLY A 278 -24.61 -5.06 9.04
C GLY A 278 -24.24 -3.74 9.71
N ALA A 279 -23.10 -3.13 9.37
CA ALA A 279 -22.74 -1.82 9.94
C ALA A 279 -23.60 -0.70 9.37
N HIS A 280 -24.00 0.23 10.24
CA HIS A 280 -24.62 1.49 9.84
C HIS A 280 -23.52 2.48 9.41
N ILE A 281 -23.56 2.89 8.14
CA ILE A 281 -22.54 3.76 7.52
C ILE A 281 -23.21 4.87 6.74
N THR A 282 -22.78 6.12 6.97
CA THR A 282 -23.11 7.26 6.11
C THR A 282 -21.86 7.71 5.36
N ARG A 283 -22.05 8.15 4.13
CA ARG A 283 -20.96 8.62 3.26
C ARG A 283 -21.31 9.95 2.66
N ASP A 284 -20.43 10.92 2.83
CA ASP A 284 -20.45 12.21 2.16
C ASP A 284 -19.42 12.25 1.04
N LYS A 285 -19.28 13.42 0.40
CA LYS A 285 -18.32 13.59 -0.70
C LYS A 285 -16.89 13.26 -0.30
N ASP A 286 -16.47 13.67 0.90
CA ASP A 286 -15.08 13.60 1.38
C ASP A 286 -14.95 12.94 2.77
N SER A 287 -16.00 12.26 3.25
CA SER A 287 -15.98 11.60 4.55
C SER A 287 -16.84 10.35 4.61
N VAL A 288 -16.48 9.46 5.52
CA VAL A 288 -17.23 8.24 5.85
C VAL A 288 -17.42 8.19 7.36
N THR A 289 -18.66 8.06 7.81
CA THR A 289 -19.00 7.88 9.23
C THR A 289 -19.55 6.48 9.44
N VAL A 290 -18.92 5.75 10.36
CA VAL A 290 -19.35 4.41 10.78
C VAL A 290 -19.82 4.47 12.21
N TYR A 291 -21.04 3.97 12.45
CA TYR A 291 -21.67 3.92 13.75
C TYR A 291 -21.48 2.55 14.40
N LYS A 292 -21.41 2.53 15.72
CA LYS A 292 -21.40 1.29 16.47
C LYS A 292 -22.57 0.38 16.05
N SER A 293 -22.25 -0.85 15.70
CA SER A 293 -23.18 -1.76 15.06
C SER A 293 -23.04 -3.19 15.61
N ARG A 294 -24.08 -3.98 15.46
CA ARG A 294 -24.01 -5.44 15.65
C ARG A 294 -23.72 -6.08 14.30
N LEU A 295 -22.53 -6.65 14.19
CA LEU A 295 -22.10 -7.31 12.97
C LEU A 295 -22.55 -8.76 12.92
N HIS A 296 -22.74 -9.28 11.70
CA HIS A 296 -22.93 -10.69 11.40
C HIS A 296 -21.90 -11.18 10.40
N ALA A 297 -21.64 -12.48 10.41
CA ALA A 297 -20.66 -13.12 9.57
C ALA A 297 -21.10 -13.15 8.11
N ILE A 298 -20.13 -13.00 7.21
CA ILE A 298 -20.29 -13.07 5.76
C ILE A 298 -19.12 -13.84 5.12
N GLU A 299 -19.25 -14.12 3.84
CA GLU A 299 -18.14 -14.58 2.99
C GLU A 299 -17.55 -13.40 2.22
N ILE A 300 -16.21 -13.30 2.16
CA ILE A 300 -15.47 -12.15 1.59
C ILE A 300 -14.43 -12.66 0.60
N ASP A 301 -14.40 -12.11 -0.60
CA ASP A 301 -13.30 -12.30 -1.55
C ASP A 301 -12.21 -11.24 -1.30
N CYS A 302 -11.00 -11.68 -0.98
CA CYS A 302 -9.87 -10.84 -0.62
C CYS A 302 -8.86 -10.64 -1.76
N ALA A 303 -9.14 -11.10 -2.98
CA ALA A 303 -8.21 -11.05 -4.11
C ALA A 303 -7.70 -9.63 -4.41
N ASP A 304 -8.59 -8.62 -4.31
CA ASP A 304 -8.29 -7.22 -4.65
C ASP A 304 -8.07 -6.32 -3.43
N ILE A 305 -8.28 -6.82 -2.21
CA ILE A 305 -8.20 -6.06 -0.95
C ILE A 305 -7.23 -6.67 0.09
N PRO A 306 -6.05 -7.17 -0.31
CA PRO A 306 -5.17 -7.92 0.59
C PRO A 306 -4.65 -7.07 1.77
N ASP A 307 -4.65 -5.74 1.65
CA ASP A 307 -4.07 -4.87 2.66
C ASP A 307 -5.00 -4.61 3.85
N ILE A 308 -6.31 -4.84 3.70
CA ILE A 308 -7.29 -4.67 4.78
C ILE A 308 -7.74 -5.99 5.42
N VAL A 309 -7.24 -7.15 4.96
CA VAL A 309 -7.60 -8.47 5.53
C VAL A 309 -7.33 -8.55 7.04
N PRO A 310 -6.17 -8.11 7.60
CA PRO A 310 -5.93 -8.21 9.03
C PRO A 310 -6.99 -7.44 9.86
N ILE A 311 -7.41 -6.27 9.42
CA ILE A 311 -8.41 -5.49 10.14
C ILE A 311 -9.84 -6.03 9.95
N ILE A 312 -10.15 -6.63 8.80
CA ILE A 312 -11.40 -7.36 8.59
C ILE A 312 -11.50 -8.56 9.54
N CYS A 313 -10.39 -9.28 9.77
CA CYS A 313 -10.36 -10.36 10.76
C CYS A 313 -10.68 -9.86 12.18
N VAL A 314 -10.23 -8.65 12.54
CA VAL A 314 -10.61 -8.01 13.82
C VAL A 314 -12.13 -7.74 13.86
N ALA A 315 -12.70 -7.16 12.81
CA ALA A 315 -14.16 -6.95 12.74
C ALA A 315 -14.94 -8.28 12.86
N ALA A 316 -14.45 -9.33 12.22
CA ALA A 316 -15.05 -10.66 12.22
C ALA A 316 -15.07 -11.30 13.63
N THR A 317 -14.11 -10.99 14.52
CA THR A 317 -14.16 -11.49 15.92
C THR A 317 -15.38 -10.96 16.68
N ALA A 318 -15.94 -9.82 16.29
CA ALA A 318 -17.14 -9.22 16.90
C ALA A 318 -18.45 -9.61 16.18
N ALA A 319 -18.38 -10.26 15.01
CA ALA A 319 -19.52 -10.60 14.18
C ALA A 319 -20.21 -11.91 14.65
N GLU A 320 -21.53 -11.93 14.70
CA GLU A 320 -22.28 -13.15 15.00
C GLU A 320 -22.12 -14.19 13.88
N GLY A 321 -21.69 -15.39 14.24
CA GLY A 321 -21.44 -16.50 13.33
C GLY A 321 -19.96 -16.69 12.98
N THR A 322 -19.68 -17.18 11.78
CA THR A 322 -18.33 -17.51 11.30
C THR A 322 -18.10 -16.89 9.93
N THR A 323 -17.20 -15.90 9.87
CA THR A 323 -16.79 -15.21 8.64
C THR A 323 -15.75 -16.02 7.89
N LEU A 324 -15.90 -16.13 6.56
CA LEU A 324 -14.96 -16.81 5.66
C LEU A 324 -14.32 -15.80 4.70
N LEU A 325 -12.99 -15.69 4.74
CA LEU A 325 -12.20 -14.86 3.83
C LEU A 325 -11.49 -15.77 2.83
N ARG A 326 -11.67 -15.52 1.52
CA ARG A 326 -11.10 -16.32 0.42
C ARG A 326 -10.02 -15.56 -0.34
N ASN A 327 -9.25 -16.27 -1.15
CA ASN A 327 -8.20 -15.75 -2.02
C ASN A 327 -7.09 -15.00 -1.25
N ILE A 328 -6.60 -15.61 -0.18
CA ILE A 328 -5.64 -15.03 0.76
C ILE A 328 -4.17 -15.35 0.43
N GLU A 329 -3.88 -16.14 -0.58
CA GLU A 329 -2.55 -16.73 -0.84
C GLU A 329 -1.45 -15.67 -0.89
N ARG A 330 -1.73 -14.52 -1.52
CA ARG A 330 -0.77 -13.42 -1.68
C ARG A 330 -0.42 -12.68 -0.39
N LEU A 331 -1.19 -12.87 0.68
CA LEU A 331 -0.86 -12.28 1.98
C LEU A 331 0.44 -12.84 2.56
N ARG A 332 0.84 -14.04 2.15
CA ARG A 332 2.08 -14.70 2.63
C ARG A 332 3.35 -14.02 2.11
N GLU A 333 3.24 -13.25 1.01
CA GLU A 333 4.35 -12.59 0.31
C GLU A 333 4.43 -11.07 0.59
N LYS A 334 3.75 -10.62 1.63
CA LYS A 334 3.74 -9.21 2.04
C LYS A 334 4.91 -8.89 2.98
N GLU A 335 4.85 -7.77 3.69
CA GLU A 335 5.84 -7.31 4.68
C GLU A 335 6.14 -8.37 5.74
N SER A 336 5.12 -9.13 6.10
CA SER A 336 5.16 -10.38 6.86
C SER A 336 4.42 -11.48 6.09
N ASP A 337 4.44 -12.72 6.54
CA ASP A 337 3.38 -13.67 6.19
C ASP A 337 2.12 -13.22 6.95
N ARG A 338 1.30 -12.36 6.30
CA ARG A 338 0.13 -11.75 6.94
C ARG A 338 -0.94 -12.76 7.35
N VAL A 339 -0.99 -13.93 6.71
CA VAL A 339 -1.88 -15.00 7.17
C VAL A 339 -1.41 -15.45 8.54
N LYS A 340 -0.16 -15.88 8.63
CA LYS A 340 0.42 -16.36 9.89
C LYS A 340 0.36 -15.29 10.98
N THR A 341 0.81 -14.07 10.70
CA THR A 341 0.90 -13.02 11.71
C THR A 341 -0.47 -12.51 12.17
N THR A 342 -1.50 -12.53 11.31
CA THR A 342 -2.88 -12.24 11.71
C THR A 342 -3.43 -13.33 12.63
N LEU A 343 -3.16 -14.61 12.31
CA LEU A 343 -3.55 -15.71 13.17
C LEU A 343 -2.84 -15.62 14.53
N ASP A 344 -1.51 -15.49 14.53
CA ASP A 344 -0.71 -15.41 15.76
C ASP A 344 -1.22 -14.28 16.68
N MET A 345 -1.46 -13.09 16.11
CA MET A 345 -2.00 -11.94 16.84
C MET A 345 -3.37 -12.22 17.45
N LEU A 346 -4.32 -12.73 16.66
CA LEU A 346 -5.70 -12.91 17.12
C LEU A 346 -5.85 -14.13 18.07
N ILE A 347 -5.09 -15.19 17.84
CA ILE A 347 -5.05 -16.36 18.77
C ILE A 347 -4.50 -15.93 20.13
N GLU A 348 -3.41 -15.15 20.17
CA GLU A 348 -2.84 -14.62 21.40
C GLU A 348 -3.86 -13.78 22.17
N LEU A 349 -4.70 -13.02 21.45
CA LEU A 349 -5.78 -12.24 22.05
C LEU A 349 -7.05 -13.05 22.38
N GLY A 350 -7.06 -14.37 22.15
CA GLY A 350 -8.15 -15.28 22.50
C GLY A 350 -9.21 -15.46 21.42
N ALA A 351 -8.94 -15.11 20.17
CA ALA A 351 -9.88 -15.33 19.08
C ALA A 351 -9.91 -16.79 18.59
N ASN A 352 -11.07 -17.21 18.10
CA ASN A 352 -11.23 -18.47 17.38
C ASN A 352 -11.07 -18.20 15.88
N ILE A 353 -9.86 -18.38 15.37
CA ILE A 353 -9.44 -18.15 14.00
C ILE A 353 -8.59 -19.31 13.50
N SER A 354 -8.76 -19.67 12.24
CA SER A 354 -7.93 -20.68 11.57
C SER A 354 -7.74 -20.30 10.10
N ALA A 355 -6.74 -20.90 9.46
CA ALA A 355 -6.52 -20.72 8.02
C ALA A 355 -6.04 -22.02 7.38
N ASP A 356 -6.36 -22.18 6.11
CA ASP A 356 -5.74 -23.11 5.19
C ASP A 356 -4.89 -22.36 4.13
N GLU A 357 -4.62 -22.98 2.99
CA GLU A 357 -3.83 -22.38 1.91
C GLU A 357 -4.53 -21.16 1.28
N LYS A 358 -5.88 -21.19 1.19
CA LYS A 358 -6.70 -20.25 0.39
C LYS A 358 -7.68 -19.43 1.22
N THR A 359 -7.95 -19.86 2.47
CA THR A 359 -8.99 -19.24 3.28
C THR A 359 -8.55 -18.93 4.71
N ILE A 360 -9.15 -17.89 5.30
CA ILE A 360 -9.15 -17.62 6.73
C ILE A 360 -10.60 -17.74 7.21
N THR A 361 -10.78 -18.44 8.33
CA THR A 361 -12.07 -18.59 9.00
C THR A 361 -11.99 -17.94 10.38
N VAL A 362 -12.91 -17.01 10.69
CA VAL A 362 -12.97 -16.29 11.96
C VAL A 362 -14.36 -16.45 12.57
N SER A 363 -14.44 -16.99 13.77
CA SER A 363 -15.68 -17.09 14.54
C SER A 363 -15.78 -16.00 15.60
N LYS A 364 -16.99 -15.59 15.93
CA LYS A 364 -17.23 -14.66 17.04
C LYS A 364 -16.46 -15.09 18.29
N SER A 365 -15.76 -14.15 18.92
CA SER A 365 -14.87 -14.40 20.06
C SER A 365 -14.94 -13.28 21.07
N VAL A 366 -14.65 -13.59 22.31
CA VAL A 366 -14.42 -12.61 23.36
C VAL A 366 -12.91 -12.46 23.53
N LEU A 367 -12.41 -11.30 23.11
CA LEU A 367 -10.99 -11.03 23.21
C LEU A 367 -10.58 -10.73 24.65
N CYS A 368 -9.45 -11.25 25.06
CA CYS A 368 -8.93 -11.10 26.44
C CYS A 368 -7.99 -9.90 26.54
N GLY A 369 -6.82 -10.03 26.05
CA GLY A 369 -5.67 -9.14 26.09
C GLY A 369 -4.43 -10.02 26.01
N GLY A 370 -3.25 -9.45 25.94
CA GLY A 370 -2.03 -10.22 25.83
C GLY A 370 -0.86 -9.45 25.22
N CYS A 371 0.23 -10.17 24.92
CA CYS A 371 1.44 -9.61 24.32
C CYS A 371 1.56 -10.09 22.87
N VAL A 372 1.38 -9.19 21.93
CA VAL A 372 1.44 -9.48 20.50
C VAL A 372 2.65 -8.82 19.85
N THR A 373 3.18 -9.44 18.81
CA THR A 373 4.19 -8.82 17.96
C THR A 373 3.58 -8.35 16.66
N SER A 374 3.96 -7.15 16.20
CA SER A 374 3.60 -6.69 14.87
C SER A 374 4.33 -7.46 13.75
N ALA A 375 5.34 -8.26 14.11
CA ALA A 375 6.25 -8.89 13.14
C ALA A 375 6.81 -7.89 12.10
N ASN A 376 7.02 -6.64 12.53
CA ASN A 376 7.46 -5.53 11.70
C ASN A 376 6.51 -5.23 10.52
N ASP A 377 5.22 -5.54 10.65
CA ASP A 377 4.17 -5.21 9.68
C ASP A 377 3.20 -4.18 10.29
N HIS A 378 3.09 -3.03 9.62
CA HIS A 378 2.23 -1.93 10.07
C HIS A 378 0.75 -2.32 10.13
N ARG A 379 0.28 -3.22 9.23
CA ARG A 379 -1.11 -3.69 9.22
C ARG A 379 -1.41 -4.52 10.48
N ILE A 380 -0.46 -5.32 10.93
CA ILE A 380 -0.60 -6.11 12.17
C ILE A 380 -0.54 -5.19 13.39
N ALA A 381 0.40 -4.24 13.44
CA ALA A 381 0.48 -3.27 14.55
C ALA A 381 -0.83 -2.48 14.72
N MET A 382 -1.38 -1.94 13.62
CA MET A 382 -2.63 -1.18 13.65
C MET A 382 -3.84 -2.06 13.96
N SER A 383 -3.90 -3.29 13.42
CA SER A 383 -4.97 -4.26 13.75
C SER A 383 -4.95 -4.62 15.23
N SER A 384 -3.78 -4.86 15.81
CA SER A 384 -3.61 -5.11 17.25
C SER A 384 -4.14 -3.96 18.10
N ALA A 385 -3.86 -2.71 17.67
CA ALA A 385 -4.34 -1.54 18.37
C ALA A 385 -5.87 -1.41 18.32
N ILE A 386 -6.49 -1.69 17.17
CA ILE A 386 -7.96 -1.68 17.11
C ILE A 386 -8.55 -2.87 17.87
N ALA A 387 -7.94 -4.06 17.81
CA ALA A 387 -8.38 -5.22 18.58
C ALA A 387 -8.38 -4.95 20.09
N SER A 388 -7.44 -4.11 20.61
CA SER A 388 -7.39 -3.74 22.03
C SER A 388 -8.68 -3.06 22.52
N THR A 389 -9.45 -2.42 21.63
CA THR A 389 -10.75 -1.82 21.98
C THR A 389 -11.84 -2.86 22.27
N LEU A 390 -11.61 -4.12 21.86
CA LEU A 390 -12.51 -5.26 22.09
C LEU A 390 -12.02 -6.15 23.22
N CYS A 391 -10.79 -5.96 23.69
CA CYS A 391 -10.18 -6.77 24.75
C CYS A 391 -10.68 -6.36 26.15
N LYS A 392 -10.71 -7.34 27.06
CA LYS A 392 -11.02 -7.12 28.49
C LYS A 392 -9.83 -6.56 29.25
N ASP A 393 -8.62 -6.95 28.85
CA ASP A 393 -7.36 -6.63 29.49
C ASP A 393 -6.40 -5.87 28.56
N ILE A 394 -5.25 -5.50 29.10
CA ILE A 394 -4.21 -4.73 28.40
C ILE A 394 -3.67 -5.54 27.21
N VAL A 395 -3.42 -4.84 26.12
CA VAL A 395 -2.68 -5.35 24.96
C VAL A 395 -1.32 -4.66 24.88
N GLU A 396 -0.25 -5.44 24.88
CA GLU A 396 1.12 -4.97 24.61
C GLU A 396 1.52 -5.34 23.19
N ILE A 397 1.96 -4.34 22.43
CA ILE A 397 2.39 -4.53 21.03
C ILE A 397 3.90 -4.34 20.94
N ASP A 398 4.61 -5.38 20.57
CA ASP A 398 6.05 -5.29 20.30
C ASP A 398 6.30 -4.89 18.84
N ILE A 399 7.44 -4.19 18.60
CA ILE A 399 7.80 -3.59 17.29
C ILE A 399 6.68 -2.65 16.79
N ALA A 400 6.08 -1.88 17.70
CA ALA A 400 4.93 -1.01 17.42
C ALA A 400 5.27 0.12 16.45
N GLU A 401 6.55 0.53 16.34
CA GLU A 401 7.05 1.52 15.39
C GLU A 401 6.83 1.16 13.91
N ALA A 402 6.49 -0.11 13.63
CA ALA A 402 6.14 -0.56 12.27
C ALA A 402 5.04 0.29 11.61
N VAL A 403 4.15 0.94 12.38
CA VAL A 403 3.12 1.84 11.86
C VAL A 403 3.69 2.96 11.00
N SER A 404 4.92 3.43 11.28
CA SER A 404 5.56 4.52 10.54
C SER A 404 5.85 4.23 9.06
N LYS A 405 5.77 2.95 8.65
CA LYS A 405 5.86 2.57 7.23
C LYS A 405 4.72 3.13 6.38
N SER A 406 3.53 3.35 6.98
CA SER A 406 2.37 3.91 6.27
C SER A 406 1.62 4.99 7.03
N TYR A 407 1.66 4.99 8.37
CA TYR A 407 0.89 5.90 9.23
C TYR A 407 1.71 6.31 10.47
N PRO A 408 2.68 7.22 10.33
CA PRO A 408 3.63 7.55 11.41
C PRO A 408 2.99 8.04 12.72
N ASP A 409 1.90 8.80 12.64
CA ASP A 409 1.17 9.40 13.76
C ASP A 409 -0.04 8.56 14.24
N PHE A 410 -0.09 7.26 13.89
CA PHE A 410 -1.24 6.38 14.18
C PHE A 410 -1.58 6.34 15.68
N TYR A 411 -0.61 6.16 16.57
CA TYR A 411 -0.88 6.08 18.02
C TYR A 411 -1.28 7.43 18.61
N GLU A 412 -0.81 8.54 18.07
CA GLU A 412 -1.28 9.87 18.42
C GLU A 412 -2.76 10.02 18.04
N LYS A 413 -3.13 9.63 16.82
CA LYS A 413 -4.50 9.65 16.33
C LYS A 413 -5.41 8.70 17.13
N PHE A 414 -4.90 7.53 17.53
CA PHE A 414 -5.61 6.61 18.41
C PHE A 414 -5.90 7.27 19.77
N SER A 415 -4.95 8.00 20.34
CA SER A 415 -5.15 8.76 21.58
C SER A 415 -6.14 9.90 21.42
N MET A 416 -6.12 10.64 20.29
CA MET A 416 -7.09 11.71 20.00
C MET A 416 -8.54 11.22 19.97
N LEU A 417 -8.78 9.97 19.54
CA LEU A 417 -10.10 9.34 19.57
C LEU A 417 -10.49 8.78 20.95
N GLY A 418 -9.67 8.96 21.98
CA GLY A 418 -9.91 8.49 23.35
C GLY A 418 -9.16 7.20 23.71
N GLY A 419 -8.30 6.71 22.84
CA GLY A 419 -7.44 5.55 23.10
C GLY A 419 -6.41 5.84 24.21
N LYS A 420 -6.10 4.82 25.00
CA LYS A 420 -5.15 4.92 26.13
C LYS A 420 -3.85 4.22 25.75
N VAL A 421 -2.86 5.01 25.37
CA VAL A 421 -1.52 4.57 24.94
C VAL A 421 -0.49 4.88 26.01
N ARG A 422 0.37 3.91 26.34
CA ARG A 422 1.51 4.05 27.28
C ARG A 422 2.78 3.45 26.70
#